data_2be251b183cc952d157e6efffd595936
#
_entry.id   2be251b183cc952d157e6efffd595936
#
_cell.length_a   1.000
_cell.length_b   1.000
_cell.length_c   1.000
_cell.angle_alpha   90.00
_cell.angle_beta   90.00
_cell.angle_gamma   90.00
#
_symmetry.space_group_name_H-M   'P 1'
#
loop_
_entity.id
_entity.type
_entity.pdbx_description
1 polymer ?
#
loop_
_entity_poly.entity_id
_entity_poly.type
_entity_poly.pdbx_seq_one_letter_code
_entity_poly.pdbx_strand_id
1 'polypeptide(L)'
;MTESSEIPAAESHPDIHISNRATYWPVAPLDVVVGASLLGRVLLPASPVGALVQGAALGVYAGHALHDWRARRGIRRIAFREQFGADFGHLVPMPREARETEVRVLAERLDAGPLAERLPRRELAVLADRQLTRYIAGITGQHVRSSARVRNFALVGLAFPFALGACDILSGDVAIFRDTVFLEPHVIAHEFAHRKGYWKELHAQVLAYLALASAEEPLLHQAALLERLHRNLRVLAGEDVGAFDRLVTAVSLRPELRATLLGLHPPLPRVQRRVEGGLRQLYDLRMRATGQNGLSDYDLGFTDFLYTFETSRAARQRPPARGAVHRPR
;
A
#
# COMPACT_ATOMS: atom_id res chain seq x y z
N MET A 1 35.45 -16.17 -29.68
CA MET A 1 35.66 -15.67 -28.32
C MET A 1 34.45 -14.80 -27.99
N THR A 2 33.48 -15.38 -27.32
CA THR A 2 32.25 -14.74 -26.87
C THR A 2 32.49 -14.23 -25.45
N GLU A 3 32.63 -12.92 -25.30
CA GLU A 3 32.62 -12.27 -23.98
C GLU A 3 31.26 -12.44 -23.37
N SER A 4 31.19 -13.34 -22.38
CA SER A 4 30.06 -13.40 -21.47
C SER A 4 30.08 -12.14 -20.62
N SER A 5 29.18 -11.21 -20.85
CA SER A 5 28.94 -10.08 -19.95
C SER A 5 28.37 -10.63 -18.63
N GLU A 6 29.22 -10.89 -17.68
CA GLU A 6 28.83 -11.17 -16.30
C GLU A 6 28.09 -9.94 -15.77
N ILE A 7 26.80 -10.14 -15.50
CA ILE A 7 26.02 -9.19 -14.72
C ILE A 7 26.68 -9.16 -13.34
N PRO A 8 27.16 -8.00 -12.85
CA PRO A 8 27.79 -7.93 -11.57
C PRO A 8 26.82 -8.44 -10.51
N ALA A 9 27.24 -9.44 -9.73
CA ALA A 9 26.48 -9.98 -8.64
C ALA A 9 26.12 -8.82 -7.68
N ALA A 10 24.83 -8.64 -7.43
CA ALA A 10 24.36 -7.59 -6.53
C ALA A 10 25.09 -7.76 -5.18
N GLU A 11 25.76 -6.70 -4.72
CA GLU A 11 26.40 -6.71 -3.41
C GLU A 11 25.39 -7.16 -2.35
N SER A 12 25.69 -8.26 -1.68
CA SER A 12 24.82 -8.79 -0.63
C SER A 12 24.88 -7.86 0.58
N HIS A 13 23.76 -7.20 0.88
CA HIS A 13 23.63 -6.37 2.06
C HIS A 13 23.10 -7.20 3.24
N PRO A 14 23.50 -6.88 4.47
CA PRO A 14 23.02 -7.61 5.64
C PRO A 14 21.50 -7.52 5.76
N ASP A 15 20.88 -8.67 6.05
CA ASP A 15 19.45 -8.76 6.31
C ASP A 15 19.06 -7.90 7.52
N ILE A 16 17.91 -7.25 7.44
CA ILE A 16 17.35 -6.48 8.56
C ILE A 16 16.19 -7.26 9.16
N HIS A 17 16.20 -7.41 10.46
CA HIS A 17 15.11 -7.98 11.22
C HIS A 17 14.45 -6.92 12.11
N ILE A 18 13.15 -6.65 11.85
CA ILE A 18 12.34 -5.75 12.66
C ILE A 18 11.47 -6.64 13.54
N SER A 19 11.69 -6.60 14.85
CA SER A 19 11.05 -7.53 15.79
C SER A 19 9.54 -7.27 15.96
N ASN A 20 9.09 -6.05 15.76
CA ASN A 20 7.71 -5.59 15.97
C ASN A 20 7.11 -6.09 17.31
N ARG A 21 7.90 -6.14 18.38
CA ARG A 21 7.48 -6.70 19.68
C ARG A 21 6.32 -5.94 20.31
N ALA A 22 6.20 -4.65 19.99
CA ALA A 22 5.09 -3.83 20.47
C ALA A 22 3.72 -4.23 19.88
N THR A 23 3.68 -5.09 18.85
CA THR A 23 2.48 -5.37 18.06
C THR A 23 1.84 -6.75 18.33
N TYR A 24 2.31 -7.49 19.33
CA TYR A 24 1.99 -8.93 19.44
C TYR A 24 0.80 -9.29 20.34
N TRP A 25 0.12 -8.33 20.92
CA TRP A 25 -1.03 -8.60 21.76
C TRP A 25 -2.35 -8.35 21.00
N PRO A 26 -3.44 -9.05 21.36
CA PRO A 26 -4.74 -8.82 20.72
C PRO A 26 -5.24 -7.37 20.94
N VAL A 27 -4.74 -6.71 21.97
CA VAL A 27 -4.82 -5.25 22.17
C VAL A 27 -3.41 -4.73 21.99
N ALA A 28 -3.16 -3.75 21.11
CA ALA A 28 -1.82 -3.21 20.97
C ALA A 28 -1.38 -2.60 22.31
N PRO A 29 -0.09 -2.70 22.67
CA PRO A 29 0.40 -1.98 23.85
C PRO A 29 0.07 -0.49 23.82
N LEU A 30 -0.01 0.13 22.63
CA LEU A 30 -0.47 1.50 22.48
C LEU A 30 -1.94 1.67 22.91
N ASP A 31 -2.82 0.74 22.57
CA ASP A 31 -4.23 0.79 22.99
C ASP A 31 -4.34 0.63 24.50
N VAL A 32 -3.48 -0.22 25.10
CA VAL A 32 -3.41 -0.37 26.58
C VAL A 32 -2.82 0.89 27.18
N VAL A 33 -1.76 1.46 26.63
CA VAL A 33 -1.13 2.67 27.14
C VAL A 33 -2.07 3.86 27.02
N VAL A 34 -2.72 4.05 25.89
CA VAL A 34 -3.68 5.13 25.66
C VAL A 34 -4.98 4.86 26.43
N GLY A 35 -5.53 3.68 26.32
CA GLY A 35 -6.77 3.29 27.00
C GLY A 35 -6.62 3.19 28.51
N ALA A 36 -5.53 2.60 29.01
CA ALA A 36 -5.25 2.54 30.45
C ALA A 36 -4.89 3.93 31.02
N SER A 37 -4.26 4.81 30.23
CA SER A 37 -4.04 6.20 30.62
C SER A 37 -5.36 6.96 30.78
N LEU A 38 -6.29 6.78 29.85
CA LEU A 38 -7.61 7.40 29.88
C LEU A 38 -8.47 6.81 31.01
N LEU A 39 -8.56 5.48 31.09
CA LEU A 39 -9.29 4.78 32.13
C LEU A 39 -8.66 4.97 33.50
N GLY A 40 -7.36 4.95 33.62
CA GLY A 40 -6.63 5.18 34.85
C GLY A 40 -6.84 6.61 35.42
N ARG A 41 -6.90 7.62 34.54
CA ARG A 41 -7.26 8.99 34.92
C ARG A 41 -8.71 9.14 35.33
N VAL A 42 -9.61 8.33 34.75
CA VAL A 42 -11.05 8.35 35.14
C VAL A 42 -11.32 7.54 36.40
N LEU A 43 -10.66 6.36 36.55
CA LEU A 43 -10.93 5.42 37.62
C LEU A 43 -10.00 5.58 38.83
N LEU A 44 -8.78 6.09 38.65
CA LEU A 44 -7.75 6.25 39.68
C LEU A 44 -7.09 7.64 39.59
N PRO A 45 -7.83 8.71 39.77
CA PRO A 45 -7.24 10.04 39.75
C PRO A 45 -6.16 10.15 40.84
N ALA A 46 -4.93 10.48 40.44
CA ALA A 46 -3.80 10.79 41.31
C ALA A 46 -3.21 9.67 42.19
N SER A 47 -3.41 8.38 41.82
CA SER A 47 -2.74 7.29 42.53
C SER A 47 -1.24 7.20 42.06
N PRO A 48 -0.26 7.25 42.98
CA PRO A 48 1.15 7.03 42.66
C PRO A 48 1.41 5.68 41.98
N VAL A 49 0.66 4.65 42.38
CA VAL A 49 0.73 3.30 41.78
C VAL A 49 0.23 3.32 40.35
N GLY A 50 -0.88 4.00 40.07
CA GLY A 50 -1.39 4.18 38.71
C GLY A 50 -0.39 4.90 37.80
N ALA A 51 0.25 5.96 38.29
CA ALA A 51 1.29 6.68 37.56
C ALA A 51 2.53 5.80 37.27
N LEU A 52 2.95 4.98 38.24
CA LEU A 52 4.06 4.04 38.08
C LEU A 52 3.76 2.99 37.01
N VAL A 53 2.59 2.36 37.05
CA VAL A 53 2.15 1.36 36.05
C VAL A 53 2.07 1.97 34.66
N GLN A 54 1.52 3.18 34.52
CA GLN A 54 1.47 3.91 33.27
C GLN A 54 2.87 4.23 32.74
N GLY A 55 3.75 4.73 33.59
CA GLY A 55 5.13 5.04 33.24
C GLY A 55 5.90 3.81 32.77
N ALA A 56 5.74 2.67 33.46
CA ALA A 56 6.34 1.42 33.07
C ALA A 56 5.83 0.90 31.72
N ALA A 57 4.51 0.91 31.49
CA ALA A 57 3.89 0.49 30.23
C ALA A 57 4.35 1.38 29.07
N LEU A 58 4.37 2.69 29.27
CA LEU A 58 4.85 3.66 28.29
C LEU A 58 6.35 3.47 28.00
N GLY A 59 7.16 3.22 29.02
CA GLY A 59 8.60 2.96 28.87
C GLY A 59 8.88 1.70 28.05
N VAL A 60 8.15 0.61 28.32
CA VAL A 60 8.26 -0.64 27.55
C VAL A 60 7.87 -0.42 26.09
N TYR A 61 6.73 0.24 25.84
CA TYR A 61 6.29 0.58 24.48
C TYR A 61 7.32 1.45 23.76
N ALA A 62 7.76 2.55 24.37
CA ALA A 62 8.74 3.46 23.80
C ALA A 62 10.09 2.76 23.50
N GLY A 63 10.54 1.88 24.41
CA GLY A 63 11.74 1.09 24.21
C GLY A 63 11.66 0.18 22.99
N HIS A 64 10.55 -0.55 22.82
CA HIS A 64 10.32 -1.39 21.66
C HIS A 64 10.17 -0.58 20.36
N ALA A 65 9.39 0.50 20.39
CA ALA A 65 9.21 1.38 19.23
C ALA A 65 10.55 2.01 18.78
N LEU A 66 11.38 2.45 19.74
CA LEU A 66 12.70 3.00 19.45
C LEU A 66 13.65 1.95 18.88
N HIS A 67 13.61 0.71 19.41
CA HIS A 67 14.39 -0.41 18.87
C HIS A 67 14.04 -0.67 17.40
N ASP A 68 12.77 -0.84 17.08
CA ASP A 68 12.29 -1.08 15.73
C ASP A 68 12.56 0.11 14.79
N TRP A 69 12.45 1.34 15.30
CA TRP A 69 12.79 2.55 14.55
C TRP A 69 14.29 2.63 14.20
N ARG A 70 15.16 2.23 15.14
CA ARG A 70 16.60 2.13 14.86
C ARG A 70 16.90 1.06 13.82
N ALA A 71 16.27 -0.09 13.91
CA ALA A 71 16.43 -1.16 12.91
C ALA A 71 16.03 -0.68 11.50
N ARG A 72 14.96 0.09 11.39
CA ARG A 72 14.50 0.66 10.09
C ARG A 72 15.48 1.65 9.48
N ARG A 73 16.40 2.27 10.25
CA ARG A 73 17.42 3.17 9.70
C ARG A 73 18.40 2.48 8.76
N GLY A 74 18.65 1.19 8.95
CA GLY A 74 19.52 0.39 8.09
C GLY A 74 18.86 -0.11 6.80
N ILE A 75 17.57 0.18 6.58
CA ILE A 75 16.86 -0.28 5.38
C ILE A 75 17.38 0.48 4.16
N ARG A 76 17.87 -0.30 3.19
CA ARG A 76 18.17 0.22 1.85
C ARG A 76 16.87 0.45 1.09
N ARG A 77 16.59 1.71 0.80
CA ARG A 77 15.36 2.09 0.10
C ARG A 77 15.57 2.04 -1.40
N ILE A 78 14.52 1.68 -2.11
CA ILE A 78 14.48 1.74 -3.58
C ILE A 78 14.53 3.21 -4.02
N ALA A 79 15.41 3.53 -4.94
CA ALA A 79 15.44 4.81 -5.64
C ALA A 79 14.41 4.73 -6.80
N PHE A 80 13.19 5.19 -6.55
CA PHE A 80 12.05 4.99 -7.46
C PHE A 80 12.30 5.52 -8.87
N ARG A 81 12.83 6.73 -8.97
CA ARG A 81 13.13 7.35 -10.26
C ARG A 81 14.15 6.54 -11.07
N GLU A 82 15.18 6.04 -10.42
CA GLU A 82 16.23 5.26 -11.08
C GLU A 82 15.73 3.86 -11.48
N GLN A 83 15.03 3.21 -10.55
CA GLN A 83 14.54 1.84 -10.72
C GLN A 83 13.38 1.75 -11.71
N PHE A 84 12.43 2.68 -11.62
CA PHE A 84 11.17 2.62 -12.37
C PHE A 84 11.03 3.70 -13.46
N GLY A 85 11.91 4.71 -13.48
CA GLY A 85 11.78 5.87 -14.37
C GLY A 85 10.64 6.81 -13.97
N ALA A 86 10.06 6.63 -12.81
CA ALA A 86 8.90 7.37 -12.31
C ALA A 86 9.05 7.68 -10.81
N ASP A 87 8.65 8.88 -10.40
CA ASP A 87 8.54 9.32 -8.99
C ASP A 87 7.67 10.58 -8.95
N PHE A 88 7.31 11.08 -7.76
CA PHE A 88 6.38 12.18 -7.50
C PHE A 88 6.48 13.38 -8.44
N GLY A 89 7.69 13.83 -8.77
CA GLY A 89 7.93 14.96 -9.68
C GLY A 89 8.09 14.56 -11.16
N HIS A 90 7.92 13.28 -11.51
CA HIS A 90 8.23 12.73 -12.82
C HIS A 90 7.15 11.72 -13.24
N LEU A 91 5.92 12.16 -13.22
CA LEU A 91 4.77 11.38 -13.68
C LEU A 91 4.29 11.96 -15.00
N VAL A 92 4.10 11.09 -15.98
CA VAL A 92 3.43 11.43 -17.24
C VAL A 92 1.94 11.14 -17.04
N PRO A 93 1.06 12.15 -17.15
CA PRO A 93 -0.37 11.93 -17.04
C PRO A 93 -0.86 10.89 -18.06
N MET A 94 -1.59 9.90 -17.60
CA MET A 94 -2.18 8.89 -18.47
C MET A 94 -3.35 9.51 -19.25
N PRO A 95 -3.34 9.50 -20.60
CA PRO A 95 -4.44 10.01 -21.40
C PRO A 95 -5.74 9.27 -21.09
N ARG A 96 -6.87 9.98 -21.19
CA ARG A 96 -8.19 9.42 -20.87
C ARG A 96 -8.52 8.19 -21.71
N GLU A 97 -8.24 8.23 -23.01
CA GLU A 97 -8.49 7.12 -23.93
C GLU A 97 -7.63 5.88 -23.59
N ALA A 98 -6.39 6.10 -23.18
CA ALA A 98 -5.52 5.03 -22.71
C ALA A 98 -6.06 4.39 -21.44
N ARG A 99 -6.59 5.22 -20.50
CA ARG A 99 -7.21 4.76 -19.26
C ARG A 99 -8.48 3.96 -19.51
N GLU A 100 -9.36 4.44 -20.39
CA GLU A 100 -10.59 3.72 -20.76
C GLU A 100 -10.28 2.38 -21.45
N THR A 101 -9.24 2.35 -22.29
CA THR A 101 -8.75 1.11 -22.90
C THR A 101 -8.22 0.15 -21.86
N GLU A 102 -7.44 0.64 -20.91
CA GLU A 102 -6.89 -0.17 -19.82
C GLU A 102 -7.98 -0.75 -18.92
N VAL A 103 -8.99 0.04 -18.56
CA VAL A 103 -10.16 -0.43 -17.80
C VAL A 103 -10.82 -1.63 -18.48
N ARG A 104 -11.02 -1.55 -19.79
CA ARG A 104 -11.62 -2.65 -20.56
C ARG A 104 -10.72 -3.89 -20.52
N VAL A 105 -9.43 -3.74 -20.80
CA VAL A 105 -8.47 -4.87 -20.82
C VAL A 105 -8.37 -5.54 -19.44
N LEU A 106 -8.31 -4.75 -18.37
CA LEU A 106 -8.26 -5.28 -17.01
C LEU A 106 -9.54 -6.01 -16.63
N ALA A 107 -10.70 -5.45 -16.98
CA ALA A 107 -12.01 -6.07 -16.72
C ALA A 107 -12.12 -7.41 -17.48
N GLU A 108 -11.79 -7.45 -18.77
CA GLU A 108 -11.78 -8.67 -19.58
C GLU A 108 -10.85 -9.74 -18.99
N ARG A 109 -9.65 -9.37 -18.56
CA ARG A 109 -8.71 -10.30 -17.91
C ARG A 109 -9.25 -10.88 -16.59
N LEU A 110 -9.86 -10.03 -15.77
CA LEU A 110 -10.46 -10.44 -14.49
C LEU A 110 -11.71 -11.29 -14.69
N ASP A 111 -12.48 -11.04 -15.73
CA ASP A 111 -13.69 -11.81 -16.07
C ASP A 111 -13.34 -13.19 -16.66
N ALA A 112 -12.37 -13.25 -17.55
CA ALA A 112 -11.92 -14.49 -18.19
C ALA A 112 -11.11 -15.41 -17.24
N GLY A 113 -10.40 -14.84 -16.25
CA GLY A 113 -9.60 -15.61 -15.31
C GLY A 113 -10.45 -16.40 -14.28
N PRO A 114 -9.94 -17.44 -13.65
CA PRO A 114 -10.62 -18.10 -12.54
C PRO A 114 -10.72 -17.14 -11.35
N LEU A 115 -11.83 -17.22 -10.61
CA LEU A 115 -11.93 -16.53 -9.33
C LEU A 115 -10.99 -17.22 -8.34
N ALA A 116 -10.07 -16.45 -7.76
CA ALA A 116 -9.13 -16.98 -6.79
C ALA A 116 -9.84 -17.34 -5.47
N GLU A 117 -9.39 -18.39 -4.83
CA GLU A 117 -9.88 -18.78 -3.51
C GLU A 117 -9.41 -17.79 -2.45
N ARG A 118 -10.32 -17.41 -1.55
CA ARG A 118 -9.99 -16.55 -0.42
C ARG A 118 -9.28 -17.32 0.67
N LEU A 119 -8.23 -16.74 1.20
CA LEU A 119 -7.50 -17.26 2.35
C LEU A 119 -7.92 -16.54 3.65
N PRO A 120 -7.84 -17.21 4.80
CA PRO A 120 -7.94 -16.55 6.10
C PRO A 120 -6.92 -15.42 6.20
N ARG A 121 -7.31 -14.28 6.77
CA ARG A 121 -6.46 -13.07 6.85
C ARG A 121 -5.05 -13.34 7.40
N ARG A 122 -4.92 -14.28 8.35
CA ARG A 122 -3.60 -14.63 8.90
C ARG A 122 -2.68 -15.26 7.87
N GLU A 123 -3.21 -16.17 7.06
CA GLU A 123 -2.45 -16.85 6.00
C GLU A 123 -2.15 -15.90 4.86
N LEU A 124 -3.14 -15.10 4.48
CA LEU A 124 -3.00 -14.05 3.48
C LEU A 124 -1.91 -13.05 3.85
N ALA A 125 -1.84 -12.62 5.12
CA ALA A 125 -0.82 -11.70 5.60
C ALA A 125 0.59 -12.30 5.49
N VAL A 126 0.77 -13.59 5.81
CA VAL A 126 2.05 -14.28 5.65
C VAL A 126 2.46 -14.34 4.17
N LEU A 127 1.50 -14.64 3.30
CA LEU A 127 1.72 -14.74 1.86
C LEU A 127 2.11 -13.37 1.27
N ALA A 128 1.36 -12.32 1.60
CA ALA A 128 1.61 -10.95 1.15
C ALA A 128 2.97 -10.41 1.65
N ASP A 129 3.31 -10.64 2.93
CA ASP A 129 4.61 -10.24 3.49
C ASP A 129 5.78 -10.94 2.78
N ARG A 130 5.67 -12.24 2.55
CA ARG A 130 6.69 -13.02 1.84
C ARG A 130 6.91 -12.50 0.43
N GLN A 131 5.84 -12.25 -0.31
CA GLN A 131 5.91 -11.75 -1.68
C GLN A 131 6.50 -10.35 -1.74
N LEU A 132 6.05 -9.43 -0.87
CA LEU A 132 6.58 -8.07 -0.79
C LEU A 132 8.07 -8.07 -0.38
N THR A 133 8.45 -8.89 0.60
CA THR A 133 9.86 -9.04 1.02
C THR A 133 10.73 -9.52 -0.13
N ARG A 134 10.29 -10.55 -0.86
CA ARG A 134 11.01 -11.09 -2.01
C ARG A 134 11.17 -10.03 -3.11
N TYR A 135 10.10 -9.31 -3.42
CA TYR A 135 10.12 -8.26 -4.45
C TYR A 135 11.09 -7.13 -4.11
N ILE A 136 11.04 -6.60 -2.89
CA ILE A 136 11.95 -5.54 -2.43
C ILE A 136 13.41 -6.06 -2.41
N ALA A 137 13.64 -7.27 -1.90
CA ALA A 137 14.97 -7.85 -1.86
C ALA A 137 15.57 -8.08 -3.25
N GLY A 138 14.74 -8.46 -4.23
CA GLY A 138 15.18 -8.59 -5.63
C GLY A 138 15.71 -7.29 -6.25
N ILE A 139 15.23 -6.14 -5.74
CA ILE A 139 15.69 -4.82 -6.21
C ILE A 139 16.86 -4.30 -5.38
N THR A 140 16.79 -4.44 -4.06
CA THR A 140 17.73 -3.79 -3.13
C THR A 140 18.91 -4.67 -2.73
N GLY A 141 18.84 -5.98 -2.99
CA GLY A 141 19.80 -6.96 -2.47
C GLY A 141 19.71 -7.18 -0.94
N GLN A 142 18.65 -6.66 -0.28
CA GLN A 142 18.51 -6.71 1.16
C GLN A 142 17.14 -7.27 1.58
N HIS A 143 17.11 -8.30 2.43
CA HIS A 143 15.87 -8.80 3.00
C HIS A 143 15.49 -8.02 4.26
N VAL A 144 14.34 -7.37 4.20
CA VAL A 144 13.74 -6.71 5.37
C VAL A 144 12.65 -7.62 5.93
N ARG A 145 13.00 -8.38 6.96
CA ARG A 145 12.09 -9.29 7.65
C ARG A 145 11.35 -8.54 8.76
N SER A 146 10.04 -8.59 8.72
CA SER A 146 9.16 -8.00 9.72
C SER A 146 8.07 -8.98 10.13
N SER A 147 7.27 -8.64 11.13
CA SER A 147 6.10 -9.46 11.48
C SER A 147 5.10 -9.49 10.32
N ALA A 148 4.53 -10.65 10.03
CA ALA A 148 3.40 -10.79 9.11
C ALA A 148 2.03 -10.68 9.84
N ARG A 149 2.00 -10.21 11.09
CA ARG A 149 0.75 -10.09 11.83
C ARG A 149 -0.01 -8.83 11.45
N VAL A 150 -1.32 -8.96 11.33
CA VAL A 150 -2.28 -7.88 11.14
C VAL A 150 -3.36 -7.99 12.20
N ARG A 151 -3.86 -6.84 12.66
CA ARG A 151 -4.98 -6.76 13.61
C ARG A 151 -6.27 -6.41 12.89
N ASN A 152 -7.37 -6.84 13.46
CA ASN A 152 -8.70 -6.36 13.10
C ASN A 152 -9.03 -5.19 14.03
N PHE A 153 -9.33 -4.02 13.48
CA PHE A 153 -9.68 -2.86 14.29
C PHE A 153 -10.89 -2.13 13.70
N ALA A 154 -12.02 -2.80 13.67
CA ALA A 154 -13.25 -2.30 13.06
C ALA A 154 -13.75 -0.99 13.66
N LEU A 155 -13.51 -0.74 14.97
CA LEU A 155 -13.94 0.49 15.63
C LEU A 155 -13.32 1.76 15.02
N VAL A 156 -12.10 1.68 14.53
CA VAL A 156 -11.46 2.82 13.84
C VAL A 156 -12.15 3.15 12.53
N GLY A 157 -12.70 2.16 11.83
CA GLY A 157 -13.51 2.38 10.63
C GLY A 157 -14.73 3.28 10.85
N LEU A 158 -15.22 3.39 12.09
CA LEU A 158 -16.30 4.33 12.42
C LEU A 158 -15.81 5.80 12.44
N ALA A 159 -14.55 6.03 12.86
CA ALA A 159 -13.94 7.35 12.92
C ALA A 159 -13.26 7.73 11.58
N PHE A 160 -12.68 6.74 10.88
CA PHE A 160 -11.96 6.90 9.61
C PHE A 160 -12.57 6.01 8.52
N PRO A 161 -13.79 6.29 8.07
CA PRO A 161 -14.51 5.42 7.13
C PRO A 161 -13.86 5.33 5.74
N PHE A 162 -12.99 6.28 5.39
CA PHE A 162 -12.25 6.29 4.12
C PHE A 162 -10.99 5.42 4.15
N ALA A 163 -10.47 5.06 5.33
CA ALA A 163 -9.28 4.24 5.46
C ALA A 163 -9.66 2.74 5.49
N LEU A 164 -8.90 1.92 4.78
CA LEU A 164 -9.08 0.46 4.73
C LEU A 164 -8.19 -0.24 5.75
N GLY A 165 -7.04 0.34 6.03
CA GLY A 165 -6.06 -0.11 7.00
C GLY A 165 -5.21 1.05 7.48
N ALA A 166 -4.26 0.79 8.35
CA ALA A 166 -3.21 1.71 8.74
C ALA A 166 -2.01 0.97 9.32
N CYS A 167 -0.84 1.55 9.11
CA CYS A 167 0.39 1.17 9.79
C CYS A 167 0.81 2.28 10.75
N ASP A 168 0.99 1.92 12.02
CA ASP A 168 1.57 2.85 13.00
C ASP A 168 3.05 3.09 12.70
N ILE A 169 3.39 4.35 12.51
CA ILE A 169 4.74 4.78 12.11
C ILE A 169 5.79 4.41 13.19
N LEU A 170 5.44 4.45 14.44
CA LEU A 170 6.37 4.20 15.55
C LEU A 170 6.57 2.70 15.80
N SER A 171 5.49 1.97 16.04
CA SER A 171 5.54 0.55 16.35
C SER A 171 5.61 -0.35 15.12
N GLY A 172 5.16 0.13 13.96
CA GLY A 172 4.96 -0.67 12.77
C GLY A 172 3.78 -1.64 12.91
N ASP A 173 2.85 -1.38 13.84
CA ASP A 173 1.62 -2.16 13.94
C ASP A 173 0.72 -1.94 12.74
N VAL A 174 0.17 -3.02 12.20
CA VAL A 174 -0.74 -2.97 11.05
C VAL A 174 -2.11 -3.43 11.48
N ALA A 175 -3.09 -2.56 11.25
CA ALA A 175 -4.49 -2.82 11.52
C ALA A 175 -5.31 -2.72 10.23
N ILE A 176 -6.21 -3.67 10.02
CA ILE A 176 -7.19 -3.66 8.93
C ILE A 176 -8.55 -3.32 9.55
N PHE A 177 -9.21 -2.31 8.99
CA PHE A 177 -10.41 -1.72 9.57
C PHE A 177 -11.69 -2.40 9.11
N ARG A 178 -11.67 -3.02 7.92
CA ARG A 178 -12.80 -3.76 7.37
C ARG A 178 -12.35 -4.87 6.43
N ASP A 179 -13.23 -5.81 6.14
CA ASP A 179 -13.02 -6.80 5.07
C ASP A 179 -13.19 -6.12 3.71
N THR A 180 -12.13 -6.14 2.91
CA THR A 180 -12.11 -5.62 1.54
C THR A 180 -12.13 -6.74 0.50
N VAL A 181 -12.51 -7.93 0.92
CA VAL A 181 -12.73 -9.13 0.11
C VAL A 181 -11.51 -9.45 -0.79
N PHE A 182 -11.65 -9.31 -2.10
CA PHE A 182 -10.58 -9.62 -3.07
C PHE A 182 -9.51 -8.52 -3.19
N LEU A 183 -9.72 -7.35 -2.58
CA LEU A 183 -8.69 -6.30 -2.46
C LEU A 183 -7.85 -6.39 -1.19
N GLU A 184 -8.24 -7.24 -0.24
CA GLU A 184 -7.54 -7.37 1.04
C GLU A 184 -6.05 -7.70 0.90
N PRO A 185 -5.60 -8.56 -0.06
CA PRO A 185 -4.17 -8.79 -0.28
C PRO A 185 -3.40 -7.51 -0.58
N HIS A 186 -3.98 -6.61 -1.38
CA HIS A 186 -3.34 -5.33 -1.72
C HIS A 186 -3.31 -4.39 -0.52
N VAL A 187 -4.39 -4.27 0.23
CA VAL A 187 -4.44 -3.44 1.45
C VAL A 187 -3.37 -3.90 2.45
N ILE A 188 -3.27 -5.20 2.71
CA ILE A 188 -2.26 -5.76 3.61
C ILE A 188 -0.83 -5.49 3.10
N ALA A 189 -0.57 -5.70 1.82
CA ALA A 189 0.75 -5.46 1.23
C ALA A 189 1.14 -3.99 1.28
N HIS A 190 0.18 -3.07 1.09
CA HIS A 190 0.36 -1.62 1.23
C HIS A 190 0.80 -1.25 2.65
N GLU A 191 0.07 -1.72 3.66
CA GLU A 191 0.41 -1.46 5.06
C GLU A 191 1.77 -2.10 5.45
N PHE A 192 2.10 -3.25 4.88
CA PHE A 192 3.41 -3.85 5.07
C PHE A 192 4.53 -3.07 4.37
N ALA A 193 4.27 -2.40 3.26
CA ALA A 193 5.26 -1.50 2.66
C ALA A 193 5.61 -0.35 3.62
N HIS A 194 4.62 0.23 4.31
CA HIS A 194 4.87 1.20 5.38
C HIS A 194 5.70 0.58 6.52
N ARG A 195 5.35 -0.62 6.98
CA ARG A 195 6.12 -1.34 8.01
C ARG A 195 7.57 -1.54 7.62
N LYS A 196 7.84 -1.75 6.33
CA LYS A 196 9.20 -1.89 5.76
C LYS A 196 9.88 -0.54 5.44
N GLY A 197 9.30 0.58 5.89
CA GLY A 197 9.94 1.90 5.85
C GLY A 197 9.60 2.78 4.63
N TYR A 198 8.65 2.37 3.80
CA TYR A 198 8.16 3.19 2.67
C TYR A 198 6.97 4.03 3.11
N TRP A 199 7.22 5.19 3.71
CA TRP A 199 6.19 6.03 4.36
C TRP A 199 5.37 6.90 3.43
N LYS A 200 5.80 7.07 2.19
CA LYS A 200 5.06 7.81 1.17
C LYS A 200 4.00 6.91 0.56
N GLU A 201 2.76 7.42 0.51
CA GLU A 201 1.59 6.63 0.07
C GLU A 201 1.74 6.08 -1.34
N LEU A 202 2.18 6.93 -2.30
CA LEU A 202 2.43 6.48 -3.67
C LEU A 202 3.46 5.35 -3.72
N HIS A 203 4.55 5.45 -2.96
CA HIS A 203 5.58 4.40 -2.92
C HIS A 203 5.03 3.08 -2.34
N ALA A 204 4.27 3.15 -1.23
CA ALA A 204 3.66 1.98 -0.63
C ALA A 204 2.64 1.32 -1.58
N GLN A 205 1.80 2.13 -2.22
CA GLN A 205 0.80 1.70 -3.19
C GLN A 205 1.44 0.99 -4.39
N VAL A 206 2.46 1.60 -4.98
CA VAL A 206 3.19 1.05 -6.14
C VAL A 206 3.93 -0.24 -5.78
N LEU A 207 4.62 -0.28 -4.66
CA LEU A 207 5.34 -1.49 -4.22
C LEU A 207 4.41 -2.64 -3.94
N ALA A 208 3.28 -2.38 -3.26
CA ALA A 208 2.25 -3.39 -3.05
C ALA A 208 1.76 -3.95 -4.39
N TYR A 209 1.38 -3.07 -5.30
CA TYR A 209 0.90 -3.47 -6.63
C TYR A 209 1.95 -4.29 -7.40
N LEU A 210 3.17 -3.78 -7.57
CA LEU A 210 4.21 -4.44 -8.37
C LEU A 210 4.63 -5.78 -7.77
N ALA A 211 4.71 -5.87 -6.44
CA ALA A 211 4.99 -7.12 -5.76
C ALA A 211 3.89 -8.16 -6.00
N LEU A 212 2.61 -7.78 -5.86
CA LEU A 212 1.50 -8.69 -6.06
C LEU A 212 1.28 -9.03 -7.54
N ALA A 213 1.48 -8.08 -8.46
CA ALA A 213 1.38 -8.30 -9.89
C ALA A 213 2.45 -9.26 -10.44
N SER A 214 3.60 -9.37 -9.76
CA SER A 214 4.67 -10.33 -10.06
C SER A 214 4.52 -11.68 -9.37
N ALA A 215 3.46 -11.89 -8.56
CA ALA A 215 3.25 -13.12 -7.85
C ALA A 215 2.72 -14.22 -8.78
N GLU A 216 3.19 -15.45 -8.55
CA GLU A 216 2.63 -16.66 -9.17
C GLU A 216 1.30 -17.08 -8.53
N GLU A 217 1.06 -16.64 -7.31
CA GLU A 217 -0.15 -16.95 -6.54
C GLU A 217 -1.36 -16.21 -7.12
N PRO A 218 -2.40 -16.94 -7.58
CA PRO A 218 -3.53 -16.34 -8.28
C PRO A 218 -4.28 -15.27 -7.48
N LEU A 219 -4.43 -15.45 -6.16
CA LEU A 219 -5.11 -14.50 -5.29
C LEU A 219 -4.37 -13.16 -5.22
N LEU A 220 -3.05 -13.18 -5.13
CA LEU A 220 -2.23 -11.98 -5.09
C LEU A 220 -2.26 -11.24 -6.44
N HIS A 221 -2.10 -11.99 -7.53
CA HIS A 221 -2.15 -11.43 -8.88
C HIS A 221 -3.51 -10.82 -9.20
N GLN A 222 -4.60 -11.53 -8.87
CA GLN A 222 -5.97 -11.01 -9.03
C GLN A 222 -6.20 -9.72 -8.25
N ALA A 223 -5.72 -9.66 -7.01
CA ALA A 223 -5.83 -8.46 -6.18
C ALA A 223 -5.10 -7.25 -6.79
N ALA A 224 -3.93 -7.46 -7.37
CA ALA A 224 -3.20 -6.40 -8.08
C ALA A 224 -3.98 -5.88 -9.29
N LEU A 225 -4.50 -6.77 -10.15
CA LEU A 225 -5.29 -6.36 -11.30
C LEU A 225 -6.57 -5.62 -10.88
N LEU A 226 -7.24 -6.11 -9.81
CA LEU A 226 -8.46 -5.49 -9.29
C LEU A 226 -8.18 -4.10 -8.70
N GLU A 227 -7.06 -3.92 -8.00
CA GLU A 227 -6.65 -2.60 -7.49
C GLU A 227 -6.37 -1.62 -8.63
N ARG A 228 -5.64 -2.03 -9.65
CA ARG A 228 -5.38 -1.19 -10.82
C ARG A 228 -6.67 -0.80 -11.55
N LEU A 229 -7.59 -1.74 -11.70
CA LEU A 229 -8.93 -1.46 -12.23
C LEU A 229 -9.69 -0.46 -11.36
N HIS A 230 -9.72 -0.69 -10.05
CA HIS A 230 -10.35 0.20 -9.07
C HIS A 230 -9.86 1.64 -9.21
N ARG A 231 -8.53 1.86 -9.23
CA ARG A 231 -7.94 3.21 -9.30
C ARG A 231 -8.23 3.90 -10.64
N ASN A 232 -8.17 3.18 -11.74
CA ASN A 232 -8.55 3.74 -13.03
C ASN A 232 -10.04 4.17 -13.07
N LEU A 233 -10.94 3.34 -12.53
CA LEU A 233 -12.36 3.68 -12.42
C LEU A 233 -12.59 4.88 -11.49
N ARG A 234 -11.84 4.99 -10.38
CA ARG A 234 -11.87 6.15 -9.48
C ARG A 234 -11.46 7.43 -10.19
N VAL A 235 -10.39 7.41 -10.96
CA VAL A 235 -9.94 8.58 -11.73
C VAL A 235 -10.98 8.99 -12.78
N LEU A 236 -11.59 8.03 -13.49
CA LEU A 236 -12.64 8.32 -14.48
C LEU A 236 -13.92 8.88 -13.85
N ALA A 237 -14.26 8.41 -12.65
CA ALA A 237 -15.41 8.89 -11.89
C ALA A 237 -15.20 10.27 -11.24
N GLY A 238 -13.94 10.64 -11.01
CA GLY A 238 -13.61 11.81 -10.20
C GLY A 238 -14.05 11.60 -8.74
N GLU A 239 -14.63 12.64 -8.13
CA GLU A 239 -15.12 12.57 -6.74
C GLU A 239 -16.56 12.05 -6.63
N ASP A 240 -17.24 11.77 -7.75
CA ASP A 240 -18.63 11.33 -7.78
C ASP A 240 -18.72 9.80 -7.54
N VAL A 241 -19.19 9.42 -6.34
CA VAL A 241 -19.43 8.02 -5.97
C VAL A 241 -20.47 7.37 -6.88
N GLY A 242 -21.52 8.09 -7.26
CA GLY A 242 -22.55 7.57 -8.18
C GLY A 242 -22.00 7.32 -9.59
N ALA A 243 -21.06 8.16 -10.06
CA ALA A 243 -20.35 7.89 -11.31
C ALA A 243 -19.47 6.66 -11.22
N PHE A 244 -18.78 6.45 -10.09
CA PHE A 244 -17.99 5.26 -9.85
C PHE A 244 -18.86 3.98 -9.91
N ASP A 245 -19.99 3.96 -9.20
CA ASP A 245 -20.92 2.83 -9.19
C ASP A 245 -21.46 2.51 -10.59
N ARG A 246 -21.79 3.56 -11.36
CA ARG A 246 -22.22 3.38 -12.77
C ARG A 246 -21.11 2.76 -13.63
N LEU A 247 -19.87 3.23 -13.50
CA LEU A 247 -18.73 2.69 -14.24
C LEU A 247 -18.45 1.23 -13.86
N VAL A 248 -18.44 0.90 -12.56
CA VAL A 248 -18.27 -0.49 -12.08
C VAL A 248 -19.37 -1.40 -12.60
N THR A 249 -20.61 -0.90 -12.71
CA THR A 249 -21.73 -1.69 -13.22
C THR A 249 -21.65 -1.89 -14.73
N ALA A 250 -21.10 -0.93 -15.46
CA ALA A 250 -21.01 -0.95 -16.92
C ALA A 250 -19.91 -1.85 -17.48
N VAL A 251 -18.83 -2.10 -16.69
CA VAL A 251 -17.75 -2.98 -17.14
C VAL A 251 -18.14 -4.45 -16.98
N SER A 252 -17.68 -5.29 -17.92
CA SER A 252 -17.82 -6.75 -17.81
C SER A 252 -16.91 -7.24 -16.69
N LEU A 253 -17.49 -7.68 -15.59
CA LEU A 253 -16.77 -8.16 -14.41
C LEU A 253 -17.61 -9.20 -13.67
N ARG A 254 -16.94 -10.23 -13.15
CA ARG A 254 -17.58 -11.25 -12.31
C ARG A 254 -18.35 -10.61 -11.15
N PRO A 255 -19.51 -11.18 -10.78
CA PRO A 255 -20.35 -10.60 -9.72
C PRO A 255 -19.62 -10.38 -8.40
N GLU A 256 -18.73 -11.30 -8.01
CA GLU A 256 -17.97 -11.23 -6.76
C GLU A 256 -16.96 -10.08 -6.74
N LEU A 257 -16.26 -9.87 -7.86
CA LEU A 257 -15.30 -8.77 -8.00
C LEU A 257 -16.02 -7.44 -8.12
N ARG A 258 -17.15 -7.39 -8.83
CA ARG A 258 -18.03 -6.22 -8.89
C ARG A 258 -18.56 -5.84 -7.52
N ALA A 259 -19.06 -6.81 -6.75
CA ALA A 259 -19.54 -6.60 -5.39
C ALA A 259 -18.42 -6.09 -4.48
N THR A 260 -17.19 -6.60 -4.66
CA THR A 260 -16.01 -6.09 -3.94
C THR A 260 -15.81 -4.61 -4.20
N LEU A 261 -15.77 -4.16 -5.46
CA LEU A 261 -15.56 -2.76 -5.81
C LEU A 261 -16.68 -1.85 -5.29
N LEU A 262 -17.94 -2.23 -5.47
CA LEU A 262 -19.09 -1.46 -4.97
C LEU A 262 -19.09 -1.37 -3.43
N GLY A 263 -18.61 -2.39 -2.73
CA GLY A 263 -18.50 -2.42 -1.27
C GLY A 263 -17.41 -1.51 -0.70
N LEU A 264 -16.50 -0.99 -1.52
CA LEU A 264 -15.39 -0.13 -1.03
C LEU A 264 -15.85 1.27 -0.59
N HIS A 265 -16.92 1.77 -1.17
CA HIS A 265 -17.43 3.12 -0.94
C HIS A 265 -18.87 3.11 -0.43
N PRO A 266 -19.13 2.53 0.78
CA PRO A 266 -20.49 2.49 1.29
C PRO A 266 -21.02 3.90 1.55
N PRO A 267 -22.33 4.14 1.37
CA PRO A 267 -22.93 5.43 1.68
C PRO A 267 -22.77 5.74 3.18
N LEU A 268 -22.21 6.91 3.48
CA LEU A 268 -21.99 7.33 4.85
C LEU A 268 -23.16 8.16 5.39
N PRO A 269 -23.52 8.02 6.68
CA PRO A 269 -24.42 8.93 7.38
C PRO A 269 -23.94 10.37 7.32
N ARG A 270 -24.87 11.34 7.34
CA ARG A 270 -24.55 12.79 7.18
C ARG A 270 -23.49 13.28 8.16
N VAL A 271 -23.52 12.82 9.40
CA VAL A 271 -22.55 13.22 10.44
C VAL A 271 -21.16 12.68 10.08
N GLN A 272 -21.06 11.41 9.70
CA GLN A 272 -19.77 10.80 9.31
C GLN A 272 -19.18 11.47 8.06
N ARG A 273 -20.00 11.86 7.08
CA ARG A 273 -19.53 12.61 5.90
C ARG A 273 -18.89 13.96 6.23
N ARG A 274 -19.41 14.70 7.23
CA ARG A 274 -18.81 15.96 7.67
C ARG A 274 -17.46 15.73 8.36
N VAL A 275 -17.40 14.75 9.24
CA VAL A 275 -16.16 14.37 9.95
C VAL A 275 -15.12 13.87 8.93
N GLU A 276 -15.52 13.02 7.99
CA GLU A 276 -14.68 12.52 6.92
C GLU A 276 -14.05 13.66 6.11
N GLY A 277 -14.85 14.65 5.69
CA GLY A 277 -14.36 15.78 4.91
C GLY A 277 -13.23 16.53 5.62
N GLY A 278 -13.40 16.83 6.92
CA GLY A 278 -12.36 17.48 7.71
C GLY A 278 -11.10 16.63 7.90
N LEU A 279 -11.27 15.32 8.16
CA LEU A 279 -10.15 14.40 8.31
C LEU A 279 -9.39 14.19 6.98
N ARG A 280 -10.09 14.11 5.86
CA ARG A 280 -9.45 14.04 4.54
C ARG A 280 -8.62 15.28 4.25
N GLN A 281 -9.13 16.48 4.54
CA GLN A 281 -8.36 17.72 4.38
C GLN A 281 -7.11 17.75 5.24
N LEU A 282 -7.22 17.35 6.51
CA LEU A 282 -6.07 17.27 7.42
C LEU A 282 -5.03 16.27 6.91
N TYR A 283 -5.49 15.13 6.42
CA TYR A 283 -4.61 14.09 5.89
C TYR A 283 -3.92 14.53 4.59
N ASP A 284 -4.65 15.18 3.67
CA ASP A 284 -4.10 15.78 2.46
C ASP A 284 -3.02 16.82 2.77
N LEU A 285 -3.29 17.71 3.74
CA LEU A 285 -2.32 18.69 4.21
C LEU A 285 -1.04 18.03 4.76
N ARG A 286 -1.20 16.97 5.57
CA ARG A 286 -0.07 16.19 6.09
C ARG A 286 0.75 15.57 4.96
N MET A 287 0.10 14.98 3.97
CA MET A 287 0.79 14.39 2.82
C MET A 287 1.60 15.44 2.07
N ARG A 288 1.00 16.60 1.76
CA ARG A 288 1.70 17.72 1.08
C ARG A 288 2.85 18.26 1.91
N ALA A 289 2.70 18.40 3.22
CA ALA A 289 3.75 18.83 4.13
C ALA A 289 4.96 17.86 4.17
N THR A 290 4.75 16.60 3.80
CA THR A 290 5.81 15.58 3.69
C THR A 290 6.33 15.35 2.27
N GLY A 291 6.03 16.28 1.33
CA GLY A 291 6.53 16.27 -0.04
C GLY A 291 5.84 15.22 -0.93
N GLN A 292 4.56 14.96 -0.69
CA GLN A 292 3.67 14.16 -1.53
C GLN A 292 2.65 15.07 -2.25
N ASN A 293 1.96 14.56 -3.27
CA ASN A 293 0.98 15.38 -4.00
C ASN A 293 -0.40 15.46 -3.31
N GLY A 294 -0.56 14.81 -2.16
CA GLY A 294 -1.79 14.74 -1.41
C GLY A 294 -2.60 13.47 -1.73
N LEU A 295 -3.89 13.48 -1.40
CA LEU A 295 -4.78 12.32 -1.58
C LEU A 295 -4.90 11.85 -3.04
N SER A 296 -4.57 12.70 -4.01
CA SER A 296 -4.51 12.30 -5.43
C SER A 296 -3.47 11.22 -5.72
N ASP A 297 -2.46 11.04 -4.87
CA ASP A 297 -1.44 10.00 -5.02
C ASP A 297 -2.02 8.59 -4.94
N TYR A 298 -3.17 8.40 -4.27
CA TYR A 298 -3.82 7.09 -4.19
C TYR A 298 -4.43 6.63 -5.51
N ASP A 299 -5.02 7.54 -6.27
CA ASP A 299 -5.74 7.22 -7.51
C ASP A 299 -4.94 7.70 -8.74
N LEU A 300 -4.88 9.00 -8.96
CA LEU A 300 -4.25 9.60 -10.13
C LEU A 300 -2.73 9.36 -10.13
N GLY A 301 -2.06 9.67 -9.02
CA GLY A 301 -0.60 9.49 -8.91
C GLY A 301 -0.19 8.04 -9.14
N PHE A 302 -0.93 7.07 -8.58
CA PHE A 302 -0.67 5.65 -8.77
C PHE A 302 -0.81 5.20 -10.22
N THR A 303 -1.91 5.57 -10.89
CA THR A 303 -2.15 5.17 -12.28
C THR A 303 -1.19 5.85 -13.26
N ASP A 304 -0.86 7.13 -13.02
CA ASP A 304 0.12 7.87 -13.80
C ASP A 304 1.55 7.33 -13.57
N PHE A 305 1.87 6.85 -12.36
CA PHE A 305 3.13 6.18 -12.09
C PHE A 305 3.28 4.91 -12.93
N LEU A 306 2.26 4.05 -12.92
CA LEU A 306 2.29 2.80 -13.69
C LEU A 306 2.39 3.08 -15.19
N TYR A 307 1.64 4.05 -15.69
CA TYR A 307 1.72 4.49 -17.08
C TYR A 307 3.12 4.99 -17.44
N THR A 308 3.73 5.84 -16.60
CA THR A 308 5.09 6.34 -16.79
C THR A 308 6.11 5.21 -16.79
N PHE A 309 6.01 4.28 -15.85
CA PHE A 309 6.90 3.12 -15.75
C PHE A 309 6.83 2.23 -16.99
N GLU A 310 5.63 1.90 -17.44
CA GLU A 310 5.42 1.01 -18.60
C GLU A 310 5.88 1.66 -19.90
N THR A 311 5.59 2.95 -20.11
CA THR A 311 6.04 3.70 -21.29
C THR A 311 7.55 3.89 -21.29
N SER A 312 8.18 4.16 -20.16
CA SER A 312 9.63 4.24 -20.01
C SER A 312 10.31 2.91 -20.28
N ARG A 313 9.73 1.80 -19.84
CA ARG A 313 10.24 0.44 -20.10
C ARG A 313 10.11 0.08 -21.56
N ALA A 314 8.96 0.37 -22.19
CA ALA A 314 8.73 0.15 -23.61
C ALA A 314 9.69 0.98 -24.48
N ALA A 315 9.99 2.22 -24.08
CA ALA A 315 10.97 3.05 -24.76
C ALA A 315 12.40 2.47 -24.68
N ARG A 316 12.80 1.93 -23.55
CA ARG A 316 14.12 1.27 -23.38
C ARG A 316 14.25 -0.05 -24.14
N GLN A 317 13.15 -0.74 -24.39
CA GLN A 317 13.14 -2.02 -25.14
C GLN A 317 13.04 -1.84 -26.67
N ARG A 318 12.76 -0.62 -27.16
CA ARG A 318 12.78 -0.36 -28.60
C ARG A 318 14.24 -0.38 -29.08
N PRO A 319 14.57 -1.21 -30.10
CA PRO A 319 15.89 -1.13 -30.71
C PRO A 319 16.12 0.29 -31.26
N PRO A 320 17.34 0.84 -31.14
CA PRO A 320 17.64 2.17 -31.70
C PRO A 320 17.17 2.19 -33.14
N ALA A 321 16.41 3.22 -33.51
CA ALA A 321 15.97 3.42 -34.89
C ALA A 321 17.20 3.31 -35.77
N ARG A 322 17.23 2.34 -36.69
CA ARG A 322 18.33 2.17 -37.63
C ARG A 322 18.52 3.52 -38.31
N GLY A 323 19.64 4.16 -37.99
CA GLY A 323 19.97 5.50 -38.43
C GLY A 323 19.76 5.60 -39.94
N ALA A 324 19.09 6.65 -40.34
CA ALA A 324 19.05 7.07 -41.73
C ALA A 324 20.51 7.18 -42.21
N VAL A 325 20.90 6.27 -43.09
CA VAL A 325 22.20 6.30 -43.74
C VAL A 325 22.25 7.64 -44.47
N HIS A 326 23.02 8.57 -43.94
CA HIS A 326 23.36 9.83 -44.58
C HIS A 326 24.18 9.43 -45.81
N ARG A 327 23.58 9.39 -47.01
CA ARG A 327 24.30 9.32 -48.25
C ARG A 327 25.00 10.68 -48.46
N PRO A 328 26.32 10.74 -48.44
CA PRO A 328 27.02 11.94 -48.87
C PRO A 328 26.75 12.16 -50.36
N ARG A 329 26.43 13.40 -50.73
CA ARG A 329 26.40 13.87 -52.12
C ARG A 329 27.83 14.11 -52.61
#